data_edbb0ab87b18d6f9f747ef9727b20da4
#
_entry.id   edbb0ab87b18d6f9f747ef9727b20da4
#
_cell.length_a   1.000
_cell.length_b   1.000
_cell.length_c   1.000
_cell.angle_alpha   90.00
_cell.angle_beta   90.00
_cell.angle_gamma   90.00
#
_symmetry.space_group_name_H-M   'P 1'
#
loop_
_entity.id
_entity.type
_entity.pdbx_description
1 polymer ?
#
loop_
_entity_poly.entity_id
_entity_poly.type
_entity_poly.pdbx_seq_one_letter_code
_entity_poly.pdbx_strand_id
1 'polypeptide(L)'
;NLFEVVNMAREPVLELGGLGTFDEFGTYPVSTIRDGADILACYGGWTRCESVPFNVSLGMARSTDGGNSFVKFGPGPVLSHSLDEPFVVTSPKIRRYGDTWYLAYTAGRKWLIADGRPEVIYKLRMAHSADGIHWTRLDRDIITDRLGADEAQACPDIFFSNGKYHMFFCYRQATDFRFSRERSY
;
A
#
# COMPACT_ATOMS: atom_id res chain seq x y z
N ASN A 1 -18.92 -5.61 -23.73
CA ASN A 1 -18.08 -5.70 -22.52
C ASN A 1 -16.71 -5.11 -22.85
N LEU A 2 -16.21 -4.22 -21.97
CA LEU A 2 -14.88 -3.62 -22.12
C LEU A 2 -13.76 -4.59 -21.69
N PHE A 3 -14.10 -5.59 -20.88
CA PHE A 3 -13.15 -6.56 -20.33
C PHE A 3 -13.78 -7.96 -20.33
N GLU A 4 -12.96 -8.94 -20.64
CA GLU A 4 -13.27 -10.35 -20.54
C GLU A 4 -12.25 -11.04 -19.63
N VAL A 5 -12.71 -11.79 -18.65
CA VAL A 5 -11.83 -12.62 -17.80
C VAL A 5 -11.53 -13.91 -18.57
N VAL A 6 -10.31 -13.99 -19.10
CA VAL A 6 -9.87 -15.13 -19.92
C VAL A 6 -9.27 -16.26 -19.08
N ASN A 7 -8.77 -15.92 -17.87
CA ASN A 7 -8.22 -16.89 -16.91
C ASN A 7 -8.23 -16.31 -15.49
N MET A 8 -8.32 -17.19 -14.50
CA MET A 8 -8.23 -16.85 -13.08
C MET A 8 -7.45 -17.95 -12.37
N ALA A 9 -6.43 -17.57 -11.57
CA ALA A 9 -5.70 -18.51 -10.74
C ALA A 9 -6.65 -19.16 -9.73
N ARG A 10 -6.50 -20.48 -9.52
CA ARG A 10 -7.29 -21.25 -8.54
C ARG A 10 -6.68 -21.19 -7.15
N GLU A 11 -5.36 -21.04 -7.08
CA GLU A 11 -4.58 -20.93 -5.85
C GLU A 11 -3.95 -19.55 -5.75
N PRO A 12 -3.59 -19.07 -4.53
CA PRO A 12 -2.88 -17.84 -4.35
C PRO A 12 -1.56 -17.82 -5.13
N VAL A 13 -1.31 -16.73 -5.87
CA VAL A 13 -0.06 -16.55 -6.63
C VAL A 13 1.07 -15.97 -5.77
N LEU A 14 0.73 -15.46 -4.58
CA LEU A 14 1.64 -14.96 -3.56
C LEU A 14 1.22 -15.54 -2.20
N GLU A 15 2.04 -16.44 -1.68
CA GLU A 15 1.79 -17.15 -0.43
C GLU A 15 1.88 -16.23 0.80
N LEU A 16 1.24 -16.64 1.91
CA LEU A 16 1.44 -16.02 3.21
C LEU A 16 2.87 -16.22 3.70
N GLY A 17 3.29 -15.39 4.65
CA GLY A 17 4.55 -15.57 5.34
C GLY A 17 4.52 -16.70 6.36
N GLY A 18 5.71 -17.14 6.79
CA GLY A 18 5.86 -18.10 7.87
C GLY A 18 5.57 -17.49 9.25
N LEU A 19 5.65 -18.32 10.27
CA LEU A 19 5.42 -17.94 11.66
C LEU A 19 6.27 -16.73 12.07
N GLY A 20 5.62 -15.66 12.54
CA GLY A 20 6.26 -14.45 13.03
C GLY A 20 6.73 -13.47 11.95
N THR A 21 6.54 -13.76 10.67
CA THR A 21 6.86 -12.79 9.61
C THR A 21 5.81 -11.68 9.54
N PHE A 22 6.19 -10.53 8.96
CA PHE A 22 5.32 -9.36 8.86
C PHE A 22 4.06 -9.60 8.00
N ASP A 23 3.99 -10.67 7.23
CA ASP A 23 2.94 -11.02 6.29
C ASP A 23 2.29 -12.39 6.58
N GLU A 24 2.41 -12.88 7.82
CA GLU A 24 1.83 -14.14 8.27
C GLU A 24 0.31 -14.21 8.09
N PHE A 25 -0.40 -13.09 8.23
CA PHE A 25 -1.86 -13.02 8.23
C PHE A 25 -2.47 -12.39 6.97
N GLY A 26 -1.67 -11.96 6.00
CA GLY A 26 -2.18 -11.40 4.76
C GLY A 26 -1.10 -10.82 3.86
N THR A 27 -1.38 -10.82 2.54
CA THR A 27 -0.50 -10.29 1.49
C THR A 27 -1.28 -9.34 0.56
N TYR A 28 -2.01 -8.37 1.11
CA TYR A 28 -2.87 -7.43 0.39
C TYR A 28 -2.77 -6.02 1.00
N PRO A 29 -2.92 -4.93 0.25
CA PRO A 29 -3.06 -4.83 -1.20
C PRO A 29 -1.74 -5.03 -1.97
N VAL A 30 -1.82 -5.24 -3.28
CA VAL A 30 -0.67 -5.47 -4.16
C VAL A 30 -0.65 -4.46 -5.31
N SER A 31 0.54 -3.98 -5.66
CA SER A 31 0.79 -3.21 -6.88
C SER A 31 1.90 -3.87 -7.67
N THR A 32 1.67 -4.10 -8.95
CA THR A 32 2.65 -4.74 -9.84
C THR A 32 3.20 -3.78 -10.88
N ILE A 33 4.43 -4.05 -11.35
CA ILE A 33 5.08 -3.35 -12.45
C ILE A 33 5.98 -4.32 -13.23
N ARG A 34 6.07 -4.16 -14.54
CA ARG A 34 7.05 -4.90 -15.36
C ARG A 34 8.44 -4.31 -15.20
N ASP A 35 9.42 -5.20 -15.06
CA ASP A 35 10.86 -4.88 -15.06
C ASP A 35 11.58 -5.86 -16.01
N GLY A 36 11.74 -5.44 -17.25
CA GLY A 36 12.21 -6.32 -18.32
C GLY A 36 11.22 -7.46 -18.58
N ALA A 37 11.69 -8.70 -18.47
CA ALA A 37 10.88 -9.91 -18.64
C ALA A 37 10.08 -10.25 -17.35
N ASP A 38 10.51 -9.73 -16.19
CA ASP A 38 9.95 -10.03 -14.88
C ASP A 38 8.77 -9.13 -14.53
N ILE A 39 8.00 -9.53 -13.52
CA ILE A 39 6.99 -8.70 -12.87
C ILE A 39 7.38 -8.55 -11.41
N LEU A 40 7.56 -7.31 -10.96
CA LEU A 40 7.73 -6.99 -9.53
C LEU A 40 6.37 -6.71 -8.91
N ALA A 41 6.17 -7.20 -7.69
CA ALA A 41 5.00 -6.94 -6.85
C ALA A 41 5.44 -6.29 -5.55
N CYS A 42 4.91 -5.09 -5.25
CA CYS A 42 4.97 -4.50 -3.91
C CYS A 42 3.65 -4.78 -3.22
N TYR A 43 3.67 -5.37 -2.02
CA TYR A 43 2.48 -5.83 -1.33
C TYR A 43 2.46 -5.43 0.14
N GLY A 44 1.25 -5.26 0.70
CA GLY A 44 1.05 -5.07 2.14
C GLY A 44 1.04 -6.41 2.86
N GLY A 45 1.97 -6.60 3.80
CA GLY A 45 2.01 -7.76 4.68
C GLY A 45 1.36 -7.42 6.02
N TRP A 46 0.46 -8.29 6.49
CA TRP A 46 -0.38 -8.06 7.66
C TRP A 46 0.07 -8.88 8.86
N THR A 47 0.17 -8.18 10.02
CA THR A 47 0.31 -8.80 11.35
C THR A 47 -0.91 -8.49 12.19
N ARG A 48 -1.26 -9.40 13.10
CA ARG A 48 -2.27 -9.16 14.14
C ARG A 48 -1.64 -8.43 15.31
N CYS A 49 -2.43 -7.58 15.96
CA CYS A 49 -2.05 -6.88 17.17
C CYS A 49 -3.13 -7.08 18.24
N GLU A 50 -2.78 -6.85 19.50
CA GLU A 50 -3.71 -7.03 20.63
C GLU A 50 -4.59 -5.79 20.86
N SER A 51 -3.98 -4.59 20.95
CA SER A 51 -4.69 -3.34 21.25
C SER A 51 -5.38 -2.69 20.05
N VAL A 52 -4.91 -3.00 18.85
CA VAL A 52 -5.49 -2.59 17.56
C VAL A 52 -5.59 -3.83 16.67
N PRO A 53 -6.49 -3.88 15.69
CA PRO A 53 -6.75 -5.14 14.98
C PRO A 53 -5.57 -5.66 14.16
N PHE A 54 -4.71 -4.78 13.65
CA PHE A 54 -3.60 -5.15 12.76
C PHE A 54 -2.54 -4.08 12.68
N ASN A 55 -1.39 -4.48 12.14
CA ASN A 55 -0.38 -3.60 11.58
C ASN A 55 0.04 -4.11 10.21
N VAL A 56 0.61 -3.23 9.35
CA VAL A 56 0.98 -3.56 7.98
C VAL A 56 2.33 -2.96 7.65
N SER A 57 3.15 -3.71 6.94
CA SER A 57 4.41 -3.25 6.33
C SER A 57 4.47 -3.69 4.87
N LEU A 58 5.34 -3.10 4.06
CA LEU A 58 5.42 -3.41 2.64
C LEU A 58 6.53 -4.41 2.34
N GLY A 59 6.20 -5.46 1.60
CA GLY A 59 7.12 -6.43 1.06
C GLY A 59 7.26 -6.33 -0.45
N MET A 60 8.27 -7.02 -0.99
CA MET A 60 8.49 -7.16 -2.42
C MET A 60 8.58 -8.63 -2.82
N ALA A 61 8.04 -8.93 -4.00
CA ALA A 61 8.12 -10.24 -4.61
C ALA A 61 8.35 -10.11 -6.12
N ARG A 62 8.85 -11.16 -6.76
CA ARG A 62 9.16 -11.22 -8.18
C ARG A 62 8.51 -12.44 -8.82
N SER A 63 7.94 -12.26 -9.99
CA SER A 63 7.52 -13.31 -10.88
C SER A 63 8.41 -13.34 -12.12
N THR A 64 8.90 -14.53 -12.49
CA THR A 64 9.65 -14.80 -13.73
C THR A 64 8.86 -15.64 -14.72
N ASP A 65 7.60 -15.93 -14.41
CA ASP A 65 6.70 -16.83 -15.16
C ASP A 65 5.45 -16.11 -15.70
N GLY A 66 5.54 -14.79 -15.86
CA GLY A 66 4.45 -13.98 -16.40
C GLY A 66 3.33 -13.68 -15.41
N GLY A 67 3.56 -13.85 -14.09
CA GLY A 67 2.60 -13.56 -13.02
C GLY A 67 1.83 -14.79 -12.52
N ASN A 68 2.22 -16.00 -12.95
CA ASN A 68 1.58 -17.25 -12.46
C ASN A 68 1.99 -17.58 -11.02
N SER A 69 3.21 -17.21 -10.62
CA SER A 69 3.68 -17.29 -9.25
C SER A 69 4.61 -16.13 -8.88
N PHE A 70 4.73 -15.84 -7.58
CA PHE A 70 5.62 -14.81 -7.06
C PHE A 70 6.51 -15.36 -5.95
N VAL A 71 7.80 -15.05 -6.01
CA VAL A 71 8.79 -15.37 -4.99
C VAL A 71 9.13 -14.10 -4.23
N LYS A 72 8.97 -14.11 -2.89
CA LYS A 72 9.31 -12.99 -2.02
C LYS A 72 10.82 -12.73 -2.01
N PHE A 73 11.23 -11.47 -1.88
CA PHE A 73 12.64 -11.10 -1.79
C PHE A 73 13.29 -11.54 -0.47
N GLY A 74 12.48 -11.70 0.56
CA GLY A 74 12.93 -12.15 1.87
C GLY A 74 11.80 -12.21 2.89
N PRO A 75 12.09 -12.66 4.12
CA PRO A 75 11.09 -12.76 5.18
C PRO A 75 10.76 -11.41 5.85
N GLY A 76 11.55 -10.37 5.61
CA GLY A 76 11.35 -9.03 6.16
C GLY A 76 10.74 -8.05 5.16
N PRO A 77 10.18 -6.93 5.63
CA PRO A 77 9.63 -5.89 4.78
C PRO A 77 10.72 -5.01 4.15
N VAL A 78 10.45 -4.44 2.97
CA VAL A 78 11.31 -3.42 2.33
C VAL A 78 11.00 -2.01 2.82
N LEU A 79 9.78 -1.77 3.31
CA LEU A 79 9.37 -0.51 3.93
C LEU A 79 8.43 -0.81 5.11
N SER A 80 8.78 -0.33 6.30
CA SER A 80 8.05 -0.57 7.54
C SER A 80 7.89 0.73 8.32
N HIS A 81 7.59 0.63 9.60
CA HIS A 81 7.39 1.77 10.49
C HIS A 81 8.64 2.65 10.61
N SER A 82 8.43 3.91 10.90
CA SER A 82 9.48 4.88 11.20
C SER A 82 9.01 5.82 12.33
N LEU A 83 9.89 6.74 12.74
CA LEU A 83 9.55 7.75 13.75
C LEU A 83 8.29 8.55 13.39
N ASP A 84 8.18 8.95 12.13
CA ASP A 84 7.05 9.76 11.64
C ASP A 84 5.89 8.94 11.02
N GLU A 85 6.11 7.65 10.81
CA GLU A 85 5.14 6.69 10.30
C GLU A 85 5.05 5.48 11.24
N PRO A 86 4.55 5.68 12.48
CA PRO A 86 4.70 4.68 13.54
C PRO A 86 3.76 3.48 13.42
N PHE A 87 2.82 3.52 12.48
CA PHE A 87 1.78 2.50 12.32
C PHE A 87 1.72 2.00 10.89
N VAL A 88 0.60 1.48 10.49
CA VAL A 88 0.28 0.90 9.18
C VAL A 88 0.96 1.59 8.00
N VAL A 89 1.78 0.84 7.26
CA VAL A 89 2.36 1.24 5.96
C VAL A 89 1.78 0.29 4.91
N THR A 90 0.88 0.79 4.05
CA THR A 90 0.05 -0.05 3.17
C THR A 90 -0.32 0.62 1.85
N SER A 91 -1.17 -0.02 1.06
CA SER A 91 -1.70 0.48 -0.22
C SER A 91 -0.59 0.97 -1.15
N PRO A 92 0.42 0.15 -1.43
CA PRO A 92 1.53 0.55 -2.28
C PRO A 92 1.07 0.80 -3.71
N LYS A 93 1.71 1.78 -4.37
CA LYS A 93 1.62 2.00 -5.81
C LYS A 93 3.01 2.25 -6.35
N ILE A 94 3.60 1.22 -6.94
CA ILE A 94 4.94 1.27 -7.50
C ILE A 94 4.90 1.77 -8.94
N ARG A 95 5.81 2.68 -9.28
CA ARG A 95 5.99 3.25 -10.63
C ARG A 95 7.47 3.43 -10.90
N ARG A 96 7.83 3.47 -12.18
CA ARG A 96 9.17 3.82 -12.64
C ARG A 96 9.07 4.92 -13.68
N TYR A 97 9.83 6.01 -13.48
CA TYR A 97 9.95 7.11 -14.42
C TYR A 97 11.44 7.38 -14.67
N GLY A 98 11.89 7.15 -15.90
CA GLY A 98 13.31 7.09 -16.20
C GLY A 98 14.00 5.97 -15.41
N ASP A 99 15.10 6.29 -14.74
CA ASP A 99 15.87 5.34 -13.92
C ASP A 99 15.46 5.33 -12.44
N THR A 100 14.45 6.11 -12.07
CA THR A 100 14.03 6.23 -10.67
C THR A 100 12.72 5.49 -10.43
N TRP A 101 12.70 4.68 -9.37
CA TRP A 101 11.51 4.04 -8.83
C TRP A 101 10.82 4.96 -7.84
N TYR A 102 9.50 4.98 -7.90
CA TYR A 102 8.64 5.73 -7.00
C TYR A 102 7.61 4.80 -6.37
N LEU A 103 7.39 4.97 -5.09
CA LEU A 103 6.41 4.23 -4.32
C LEU A 103 5.51 5.24 -3.61
N ALA A 104 4.28 5.40 -4.10
CA ALA A 104 3.24 6.07 -3.34
C ALA A 104 2.57 5.04 -2.42
N TYR A 105 2.30 5.42 -1.19
CA TYR A 105 1.75 4.52 -0.18
C TYR A 105 0.92 5.27 0.86
N THR A 106 0.22 4.52 1.67
CA THR A 106 -0.56 5.01 2.81
C THR A 106 0.21 4.75 4.09
N ALA A 107 0.44 5.79 4.91
CA ALA A 107 1.17 5.70 6.18
C ALA A 107 0.29 6.09 7.36
N GLY A 108 0.16 5.22 8.36
CA GLY A 108 -0.58 5.44 9.59
C GLY A 108 0.08 6.47 10.50
N ARG A 109 -0.68 7.47 10.91
CA ARG A 109 -0.22 8.57 11.76
C ARG A 109 -0.65 8.40 13.22
N LYS A 110 -1.84 7.87 13.44
CA LYS A 110 -2.38 7.57 14.76
C LYS A 110 -3.52 6.57 14.67
N TRP A 111 -3.77 5.87 15.75
CA TRP A 111 -5.01 5.18 16.03
C TRP A 111 -5.88 6.01 16.97
N LEU A 112 -7.19 5.95 16.79
CA LEU A 112 -8.16 6.55 17.70
C LEU A 112 -9.39 5.64 17.80
N ILE A 113 -10.19 5.83 18.84
CA ILE A 113 -11.49 5.16 18.95
C ILE A 113 -12.53 6.06 18.28
N ALA A 114 -13.17 5.56 17.25
CA ALA A 114 -14.27 6.22 16.56
C ALA A 114 -15.44 5.22 16.43
N ASP A 115 -16.63 5.65 16.78
CA ASP A 115 -17.84 4.81 16.75
C ASP A 115 -17.67 3.46 17.49
N GLY A 116 -16.91 3.48 18.63
CA GLY A 116 -16.62 2.32 19.46
C GLY A 116 -15.60 1.33 18.87
N ARG A 117 -14.85 1.72 17.83
CA ARG A 117 -13.85 0.87 17.15
C ARG A 117 -12.51 1.58 17.01
N PRO A 118 -11.39 0.84 17.02
CA PRO A 118 -10.11 1.38 16.62
C PRO A 118 -10.15 1.74 15.12
N GLU A 119 -9.88 3.00 14.81
CA GLU A 119 -9.76 3.51 13.45
C GLU A 119 -8.39 4.16 13.28
N VAL A 120 -7.73 3.86 12.17
CA VAL A 120 -6.43 4.44 11.85
C VAL A 120 -6.59 5.68 10.97
N ILE A 121 -5.89 6.72 11.35
CA ILE A 121 -5.71 7.92 10.53
C ILE A 121 -4.39 7.78 9.79
N TYR A 122 -4.47 7.77 8.48
CA TYR A 122 -3.33 7.63 7.60
C TYR A 122 -3.31 8.70 6.52
N LYS A 123 -2.11 9.01 6.06
CA LYS A 123 -1.84 10.01 5.02
C LYS A 123 -1.14 9.37 3.83
N LEU A 124 -1.27 10.02 2.69
CA LEU A 124 -0.53 9.61 1.50
C LEU A 124 0.90 10.10 1.59
N ARG A 125 1.82 9.18 1.41
CA ARG A 125 3.27 9.38 1.43
C ARG A 125 3.91 8.87 0.15
N MET A 126 5.16 9.23 -0.03
CA MET A 126 5.97 8.78 -1.17
C MET A 126 7.39 8.48 -0.74
N ALA A 127 7.97 7.47 -1.35
CA ALA A 127 9.39 7.15 -1.31
C ALA A 127 9.93 7.01 -2.74
N HIS A 128 11.24 7.13 -2.90
CA HIS A 128 11.94 6.85 -4.14
C HIS A 128 13.08 5.86 -3.93
N SER A 129 13.52 5.22 -4.99
CA SER A 129 14.59 4.23 -4.96
C SER A 129 15.34 4.21 -6.30
N ALA A 130 16.61 3.84 -6.27
CA ALA A 130 17.40 3.57 -7.46
C ALA A 130 17.27 2.12 -7.94
N ASP A 131 16.92 1.19 -7.06
CA ASP A 131 16.90 -0.26 -7.34
C ASP A 131 15.54 -0.93 -7.13
N GLY A 132 14.52 -0.19 -6.63
CA GLY A 132 13.20 -0.71 -6.33
C GLY A 132 13.11 -1.53 -5.02
N ILE A 133 14.21 -1.61 -4.25
CA ILE A 133 14.33 -2.41 -3.03
C ILE A 133 14.63 -1.53 -1.82
N HIS A 134 15.62 -0.65 -1.95
CA HIS A 134 16.04 0.27 -0.90
C HIS A 134 15.35 1.62 -1.10
N TRP A 135 14.44 1.98 -0.17
CA TRP A 135 13.55 3.12 -0.32
C TRP A 135 13.95 4.29 0.58
N THR A 136 14.04 5.48 -0.01
CA THR A 136 14.21 6.75 0.70
C THR A 136 12.89 7.49 0.75
N ARG A 137 12.36 7.76 1.96
CA ARG A 137 11.11 8.49 2.18
C ARG A 137 11.27 9.97 1.85
N LEU A 138 10.19 10.61 1.38
CA LEU A 138 10.14 12.07 1.24
C LEU A 138 9.77 12.80 2.53
N ASP A 139 9.40 12.08 3.59
CA ASP A 139 9.09 12.55 4.95
C ASP A 139 8.08 13.69 5.02
N ARG A 140 7.14 13.73 4.10
CA ARG A 140 6.05 14.70 4.06
C ARG A 140 4.77 14.08 3.52
N ASP A 141 3.62 14.61 3.96
CA ASP A 141 2.33 14.31 3.37
C ASP A 141 2.26 14.94 1.97
N ILE A 142 1.76 14.20 0.99
CA ILE A 142 1.70 14.68 -0.41
C ILE A 142 0.37 15.33 -0.76
N ILE A 143 -0.65 15.18 0.08
CA ILE A 143 -1.98 15.77 -0.09
C ILE A 143 -2.38 16.52 1.19
N THR A 144 -2.88 17.74 1.01
CA THR A 144 -3.44 18.54 2.11
C THR A 144 -4.83 18.03 2.49
N ASP A 145 -5.13 18.01 3.80
CA ASP A 145 -6.45 17.62 4.32
C ASP A 145 -7.55 18.57 3.81
N ARG A 146 -8.70 18.01 3.51
CA ARG A 146 -9.92 18.74 3.10
C ARG A 146 -11.00 18.71 4.16
N LEU A 147 -11.06 17.63 4.96
CA LEU A 147 -12.10 17.39 5.95
C LEU A 147 -11.66 17.72 7.38
N GLY A 148 -10.39 18.08 7.58
CA GLY A 148 -9.82 18.42 8.89
C GLY A 148 -8.77 17.42 9.37
N ALA A 149 -8.26 17.62 10.59
CA ALA A 149 -7.08 16.93 11.12
C ALA A 149 -7.17 15.40 11.20
N ASP A 150 -8.38 14.88 11.31
CA ASP A 150 -8.64 13.42 11.39
C ASP A 150 -9.10 12.82 10.05
N GLU A 151 -8.81 13.50 8.96
CA GLU A 151 -8.99 12.95 7.62
C GLU A 151 -8.01 11.79 7.39
N ALA A 152 -8.53 10.64 6.96
CA ALA A 152 -7.73 9.53 6.48
C ALA A 152 -7.72 9.53 4.95
N GLN A 153 -6.54 9.37 4.35
CA GLN A 153 -6.31 9.33 2.90
C GLN A 153 -5.69 8.00 2.51
N ALA A 154 -6.22 7.33 1.47
CA ALA A 154 -5.79 5.97 1.12
C ALA A 154 -5.78 5.71 -0.38
N CYS A 155 -5.21 4.56 -0.76
CA CYS A 155 -5.27 3.97 -2.09
C CYS A 155 -4.78 4.92 -3.19
N PRO A 156 -3.54 5.44 -3.12
CA PRO A 156 -3.02 6.30 -4.17
C PRO A 156 -2.86 5.51 -5.47
N ASP A 157 -3.25 6.09 -6.59
CA ASP A 157 -2.91 5.62 -7.92
C ASP A 157 -2.36 6.78 -8.76
N ILE A 158 -1.12 6.66 -9.23
CA ILE A 158 -0.42 7.70 -9.98
C ILE A 158 -0.17 7.23 -11.41
N PHE A 159 -0.46 8.08 -12.36
CA PHE A 159 -0.09 7.88 -13.76
C PHE A 159 0.30 9.20 -14.41
N PHE A 160 1.07 9.09 -15.51
CA PHE A 160 1.49 10.23 -16.32
C PHE A 160 0.69 10.27 -17.60
N SER A 161 0.10 11.43 -17.92
CA SER A 161 -0.64 11.66 -19.15
C SER A 161 -0.60 13.14 -19.53
N ASN A 162 -0.48 13.44 -20.83
CA ASN A 162 -0.50 14.79 -21.37
C ASN A 162 0.49 15.75 -20.67
N GLY A 163 1.72 15.28 -20.39
CA GLY A 163 2.76 16.09 -19.75
C GLY A 163 2.56 16.35 -18.25
N LYS A 164 1.60 15.71 -17.61
CA LYS A 164 1.25 15.90 -16.22
C LYS A 164 1.14 14.57 -15.47
N TYR A 165 1.44 14.61 -14.17
CA TYR A 165 1.12 13.52 -13.24
C TYR A 165 -0.27 13.72 -12.69
N HIS A 166 -1.05 12.64 -12.68
CA HIS A 166 -2.38 12.57 -12.12
C HIS A 166 -2.38 11.58 -10.98
N MET A 167 -3.09 11.90 -9.88
CA MET A 167 -3.27 11.00 -8.75
C MET A 167 -4.74 10.85 -8.43
N PHE A 168 -5.21 9.61 -8.37
CA PHE A 168 -6.48 9.24 -7.75
C PHE A 168 -6.22 8.73 -6.34
N PHE A 169 -7.09 9.05 -5.42
CA PHE A 169 -7.02 8.56 -4.05
C PHE A 169 -8.38 8.64 -3.37
N CYS A 170 -8.56 7.86 -2.30
CA CYS A 170 -9.74 7.94 -1.44
C CYS A 170 -9.42 8.79 -0.21
N TYR A 171 -10.44 9.47 0.34
CA TYR A 171 -10.34 10.12 1.65
C TYR A 171 -11.65 10.00 2.42
N ARG A 172 -11.57 10.02 3.75
CA ARG A 172 -12.70 9.88 4.66
C ARG A 172 -12.47 10.60 5.98
N GLN A 173 -13.53 10.86 6.71
CA GLN A 173 -13.44 11.24 8.13
C GLN A 173 -13.17 10.02 9.01
N ALA A 174 -12.74 10.26 10.26
CA ALA A 174 -12.53 9.20 11.25
C ALA A 174 -13.82 8.52 11.68
N THR A 175 -14.91 9.30 11.77
CA THR A 175 -16.22 8.86 12.27
C THR A 175 -17.23 8.74 11.15
N ASP A 176 -18.21 7.83 11.31
CA ASP A 176 -19.43 7.74 10.50
C ASP A 176 -19.25 7.38 9.01
N PHE A 177 -18.00 7.16 8.57
CA PHE A 177 -17.70 6.91 7.16
C PHE A 177 -18.26 5.59 6.65
N ARG A 178 -18.54 4.62 7.54
CA ARG A 178 -19.09 3.32 7.16
C ARG A 178 -20.59 3.37 6.90
N PHE A 179 -21.28 4.37 7.41
CA PHE A 179 -22.74 4.49 7.38
C PHE A 179 -23.23 5.73 6.65
N SER A 180 -22.40 6.75 6.48
CA SER A 180 -22.73 7.98 5.79
C SER A 180 -21.99 8.09 4.45
N ARG A 181 -22.76 8.21 3.35
CA ARG A 181 -22.22 8.44 2.01
C ARG A 181 -21.55 9.81 1.85
N GLU A 182 -21.84 10.76 2.74
CA GLU A 182 -21.29 12.10 2.71
C GLU A 182 -19.88 12.21 3.32
N ARG A 183 -19.40 11.13 3.97
CA ARG A 183 -18.15 11.13 4.77
C ARG A 183 -17.04 10.21 4.25
N SER A 184 -17.24 9.65 3.07
CA SER A 184 -16.23 8.85 2.39
C SER A 184 -16.27 9.06 0.88
N TYR A 185 -15.09 9.19 0.26
CA TYR A 185 -14.91 9.43 -1.17
C TYR A 185 -13.71 8.66 -1.70
#